data_647562983bbbf126c2640bbc9a3dccef
#
_entry.id   647562983bbbf126c2640bbc9a3dccef
#
_cell.length_a   1.000
_cell.length_b   1.000
_cell.length_c   1.000
_cell.angle_alpha   90.00
_cell.angle_beta   90.00
_cell.angle_gamma   90.00
#
_symmetry.space_group_name_H-M   'P 1'
#
loop_
_entity.id
_entity.type
_entity.pdbx_description
1 polymer ?
#
loop_
_entity_poly.entity_id
_entity_poly.type
_entity_poly.pdbx_seq_one_letter_code
_entity_poly.pdbx_strand_id
1 'polypeptide(L)' 'MTVIEILKKLMEEKSLSQTALAKLIGVKQSQVCEWLKGKSKPGYDNLKAICEALNISGDYILGIKKD' A
#
# COMPACT_ATOMS: atom_id res chain seq x y z
N MET A 1 1.35 6.92 -12.45
CA MET A 1 1.67 5.71 -11.71
C MET A 1 0.41 5.13 -11.08
N THR A 2 0.34 3.82 -11.04
CA THR A 2 -0.81 3.16 -10.40
C THR A 2 -0.62 3.12 -8.89
N VAL A 3 -1.70 2.84 -8.17
CA VAL A 3 -1.65 2.68 -6.72
C VAL A 3 -0.61 1.62 -6.34
N ILE A 4 -0.58 0.52 -7.07
CA ILE A 4 0.34 -0.58 -6.75
C ILE A 4 1.79 -0.19 -6.98
N GLU A 5 2.07 0.57 -8.03
CA GLU A 5 3.45 1.04 -8.27
C GLU A 5 3.91 1.98 -7.16
N ILE A 6 3.02 2.87 -6.72
CA ILE A 6 3.33 3.78 -5.63
C ILE A 6 3.54 3.00 -4.34
N LEU A 7 2.71 2.01 -4.09
CA LEU A 7 2.85 1.18 -2.89
C LEU A 7 4.18 0.43 -2.88
N LYS A 8 4.57 -0.15 -4.02
CA LYS A 8 5.87 -0.83 -4.12
C LYS A 8 7.01 0.12 -3.81
N LYS A 9 6.96 1.32 -4.36
CA LYS A 9 8.00 2.32 -4.14
C LYS A 9 8.09 2.69 -2.66
N LEU A 10 6.95 2.91 -2.03
CA LEU A 10 6.92 3.26 -0.60
C LEU A 10 7.46 2.14 0.26
N MET A 11 7.14 0.90 -0.06
CA MET A 11 7.65 -0.24 0.69
C MET A 11 9.17 -0.34 0.57
N GLU A 12 9.71 -0.10 -0.63
CA GLU A 12 11.16 -0.07 -0.81
C GLU A 12 11.82 1.03 0.00
N GLU A 13 11.27 2.23 -0.10
CA GLU A 13 11.84 3.39 0.60
C GLU A 13 11.86 3.19 2.11
N LYS A 14 10.85 2.50 2.64
CA LYS A 14 10.73 2.28 4.07
C LYS A 14 11.29 0.93 4.51
N SER A 15 11.86 0.17 3.60
CA SER A 15 12.38 -1.18 3.86
C SER A 15 11.31 -2.07 4.49
N LEU A 16 10.11 -1.99 3.96
CA LEU A 16 8.94 -2.66 4.53
C LEU A 16 8.61 -3.91 3.74
N SER A 17 8.60 -5.06 4.42
CA SER A 17 8.24 -6.32 3.79
C SER A 17 6.73 -6.46 3.66
N GLN A 18 6.29 -7.41 2.83
CA GLN A 18 4.86 -7.71 2.69
C GLN A 18 4.26 -8.14 4.02
N THR A 19 4.98 -8.96 4.77
CA THR A 19 4.52 -9.42 6.09
C THR A 19 4.37 -8.26 7.05
N ALA A 20 5.35 -7.35 7.05
CA ALA A 20 5.31 -6.20 7.95
C ALA A 20 4.15 -5.28 7.60
N LEU A 21 3.94 -5.02 6.30
CA LEU A 21 2.80 -4.19 5.88
C LEU A 21 1.47 -4.84 6.28
N ALA A 22 1.35 -6.15 6.05
CA ALA A 22 0.12 -6.87 6.41
C ALA A 22 -0.19 -6.73 7.90
N LYS A 23 0.83 -6.83 8.74
CA LYS A 23 0.64 -6.67 10.19
C LYS A 23 0.23 -5.25 10.55
N LEU A 24 0.81 -4.27 9.89
CA LEU A 24 0.51 -2.86 10.18
C LEU A 24 -0.95 -2.52 9.87
N ILE A 25 -1.49 -3.07 8.81
CA ILE A 25 -2.85 -2.71 8.38
C ILE A 25 -3.89 -3.80 8.71
N GLY A 26 -3.46 -4.90 9.33
CA GLY A 26 -4.39 -5.90 9.82
C GLY A 26 -4.98 -6.82 8.77
N VAL A 27 -4.22 -7.14 7.72
CA VAL A 27 -4.65 -8.08 6.69
C VAL A 27 -3.69 -9.25 6.62
N LYS A 28 -4.03 -10.24 5.80
CA LYS A 28 -3.16 -11.39 5.58
C LYS A 28 -2.04 -11.04 4.60
N GLN A 29 -0.87 -11.63 4.83
CA GLN A 29 0.27 -11.40 3.94
C GLN A 29 -0.06 -11.83 2.50
N SER A 30 -0.84 -12.89 2.33
CA SER A 30 -1.25 -13.34 1.01
C SER A 30 -2.06 -12.29 0.27
N GLN A 31 -2.82 -11.49 0.99
CA GLN A 31 -3.60 -10.41 0.39
C GLN A 31 -2.70 -9.31 -0.13
N VAL A 32 -1.70 -8.91 0.65
CA VAL A 32 -0.71 -7.93 0.19
C VAL A 32 0.01 -8.46 -1.05
N CYS A 33 0.36 -9.73 -1.04
CA CYS A 33 1.02 -10.36 -2.18
C CYS A 33 0.18 -10.25 -3.44
N GLU A 34 -1.13 -10.50 -3.33
CA GLU A 34 -2.03 -10.42 -4.47
C GLU A 34 -2.14 -9.00 -5.02
N TRP A 35 -2.16 -8.01 -4.12
CA TRP A 35 -2.16 -6.60 -4.56
C TRP A 35 -0.92 -6.30 -5.38
N LEU A 36 0.25 -6.71 -4.90
CA LEU A 36 1.51 -6.41 -5.55
C LEU A 36 1.67 -7.13 -6.88
N LYS A 37 0.98 -8.27 -7.04
CA LYS A 37 0.99 -9.00 -8.31
C LYS A 37 -0.07 -8.51 -9.27
N GLY A 38 -0.94 -7.61 -8.83
CA GLY A 38 -2.00 -7.09 -9.67
C GLY A 38 -3.21 -8.00 -9.79
N LYS A 39 -3.28 -9.06 -8.96
CA LYS A 39 -4.41 -9.98 -9.00
C LYS A 39 -5.66 -9.42 -8.35
N SER A 40 -5.48 -8.53 -7.37
CA SER A 40 -6.61 -7.86 -6.73
C SER A 40 -6.16 -6.45 -6.36
N LYS A 41 -7.11 -5.62 -5.97
CA LYS A 41 -6.83 -4.25 -5.59
C LYS A 41 -7.23 -4.03 -4.13
N PRO A 42 -6.46 -3.23 -3.39
CA PRO A 42 -6.88 -2.89 -2.03
C PRO A 42 -8.15 -2.05 -2.08
N GLY A 43 -9.11 -2.38 -1.24
CA GLY A 43 -10.34 -1.60 -1.14
C GLY A 43 -10.09 -0.29 -0.39
N TYR A 44 -11.16 0.50 -0.29
CA TYR A 44 -11.07 1.82 0.34
C TYR A 44 -10.52 1.74 1.77
N ASP A 45 -11.06 0.82 2.56
CA ASP A 45 -10.63 0.69 3.96
C ASP A 45 -9.15 0.33 4.06
N ASN A 46 -8.69 -0.54 3.16
CA ASN A 46 -7.29 -0.94 3.15
C ASN A 46 -6.39 0.20 2.70
N LEU A 47 -6.82 0.97 1.70
CA LEU A 47 -6.06 2.14 1.27
C LEU A 47 -5.95 3.17 2.39
N LYS A 48 -7.04 3.38 3.12
CA LYS A 48 -7.03 4.30 4.25
C LYS A 48 -6.05 3.82 5.32
N ALA A 49 -6.08 2.52 5.62
CA ALA A 49 -5.16 1.95 6.60
C ALA A 49 -3.71 2.10 6.17
N ILE A 50 -3.43 1.90 4.88
CA ILE A 50 -2.07 2.07 4.34
C ILE A 50 -1.63 3.52 4.52
N CYS A 51 -2.48 4.47 4.17
CA CYS A 51 -2.14 5.88 4.29
C CYS A 51 -1.84 6.26 5.74
N GLU A 52 -2.65 5.77 6.66
CA GLU A 52 -2.45 6.05 8.08
C GLU A 52 -1.18 5.40 8.61
N ALA A 53 -0.96 4.13 8.23
CA ALA A 53 0.21 3.39 8.71
C ALA A 53 1.52 3.97 8.19
N LEU A 54 1.53 4.42 6.95
CA LEU A 54 2.73 4.96 6.31
C LEU A 54 2.82 6.48 6.39
N ASN A 55 1.81 7.11 7.00
CA ASN A 55 1.76 8.56 7.18
C ASN A 55 1.87 9.30 5.85
N ILE A 56 1.06 8.91 4.88
CA ILE A 56 1.01 9.54 3.56
C ILE A 56 -0.42 9.98 3.28
N SER A 57 -0.57 10.92 2.35
CA SER A 57 -1.90 11.40 1.99
C SER A 57 -2.58 10.43 1.01
N GLY A 58 -3.91 10.41 1.04
CA GLY A 58 -4.68 9.63 0.08
C GLY A 58 -4.44 10.10 -1.34
N ASP A 59 -4.27 11.39 -1.53
CA ASP A 59 -3.98 11.94 -2.86
C ASP A 59 -2.66 11.39 -3.41
N TYR A 60 -1.67 11.24 -2.56
CA TYR A 60 -0.38 10.71 -2.99
C TYR A 60 -0.49 9.25 -3.42
N ILE A 61 -1.14 8.42 -2.60
CA ILE A 61 -1.25 6.98 -2.92
C ILE A 61 -2.10 6.75 -4.17
N LEU A 62 -3.04 7.65 -4.45
CA LEU A 62 -3.90 7.55 -5.63
C LEU A 62 -3.25 8.16 -6.88
N GLY A 63 -2.07 8.79 -6.71
CA GLY A 63 -1.36 9.36 -7.83
C GLY A 63 -1.88 10.71 -8.28
N ILE A 64 -2.74 11.34 -7.47
CA ILE A 64 -3.31 12.64 -7.80
C ILE A 64 -2.32 13.76 -7.47
N LYS A 65 -1.59 13.59 -6.36
CA LYS A 65 -0.67 14.60 -5.87
C LYS A 65 0.76 14.08 -5.98
N LYS A 66 1.63 14.87 -6.51
CA LYS A 66 3.06 14.56 -6.54
C LYS A 66 3.67 15.13 -5.29
N ASP A 67 4.36 14.33 -4.46
CA ASP A 67 4.97 14.84 -3.34
C ASP A 67 6.03 14.85 -2.95
#